data_88ca85601b535982fc9f56756f88323b
#
_entry.id   88ca85601b535982fc9f56756f88323b
#
_cell.length_a   1.000
_cell.length_b   1.000
_cell.length_c   1.000
_cell.angle_alpha   90.00
_cell.angle_beta   90.00
_cell.angle_gamma   90.00
#
_symmetry.space_group_name_H-M   'P 1'
#
loop_
_entity.id
_entity.type
_entity.pdbx_description
1 polymer ?
#
loop_
_entity_poly.entity_id
_entity_poly.type
_entity_poly.pdbx_seq_one_letter_code
_entity_poly.pdbx_strand_id
1 'polypeptide(L)'
;MHRYFIAHLIALVIILVLMPETKKVQARQNAQSPKPAAASSPNLEGVWEGPLDVGAMKLRLAFKVTKAADGALAAKFRSLDQSADELTVDVVSLKESAVHFELQRLAVVFDGEVNQAGSEITGQFKKGGVSFPLTLKRVAKPTTLNRPQEPKPPYPYDAEEVSYENKRDGIKLAGTLTLPRGKTSVPAVILITGSGAQNRNEELMGHKPFLVLADYLTRQGIAVLRVDDRGVGGSTGSVPDSTSENFAADVMAGIEFLKKHQGINPKQIGLIGHSEGGLIAPMVAAQSNDVAFIVMLAGPGLPGEEILYLQGALILKANGASDEVLARQHASQEKIFTLLKQEKDIAVVEKRLREEFDKQMANASESAKAQGQQALEAQLKQVLSPWFRYFLTYDPRVALAKVKCPVLALNGENDLQVPVTENLREIEATLKTAGNKDVTTVRLPKLNHLFQTSETGSPDEYGKIEETLAPTALKMMGDWILKHTHSQQ
;
A
#
# COMPACT_ATOMS: atom_id res chain seq x y z
N MET A 1 12.53 -9.74 13.81
CA MET A 1 12.84 -8.56 13.01
C MET A 1 12.50 -8.83 11.55
N HIS A 2 11.69 -7.99 10.93
CA HIS A 2 11.27 -7.97 9.51
C HIS A 2 10.42 -9.16 9.01
N ARG A 3 9.17 -9.22 9.45
CA ARG A 3 8.14 -10.11 8.91
C ARG A 3 7.10 -9.37 8.05
N TYR A 4 7.48 -8.33 7.31
CA TYR A 4 6.55 -7.51 6.54
C TYR A 4 7.02 -7.33 5.11
N PHE A 5 6.90 -8.41 4.33
CA PHE A 5 6.93 -8.30 2.87
C PHE A 5 5.59 -8.79 2.32
N ILE A 6 4.96 -7.95 1.53
CA ILE A 6 3.63 -8.06 0.94
C ILE A 6 2.53 -7.63 1.93
N ALA A 7 2.54 -6.37 2.29
CA ALA A 7 1.36 -5.71 2.83
C ALA A 7 0.82 -4.77 1.76
N HIS A 8 -0.31 -5.07 1.22
CA HIS A 8 -1.53 -4.29 1.31
C HIS A 8 -1.55 -3.01 0.49
N LEU A 9 -1.19 -3.09 -0.83
CA LEU A 9 -1.97 -2.35 -1.79
C LEU A 9 -2.96 -3.33 -2.40
N ILE A 10 -3.79 -3.85 -1.57
CA ILE A 10 -5.00 -4.48 -2.02
C ILE A 10 -6.03 -3.37 -1.99
N ALA A 11 -6.29 -2.80 -3.14
CA ALA A 11 -7.66 -2.44 -3.39
C ALA A 11 -8.49 -3.58 -2.81
N LEU A 12 -9.32 -3.28 -1.82
CA LEU A 12 -10.12 -4.26 -1.09
C LEU A 12 -11.20 -4.83 -2.01
N VAL A 13 -10.74 -5.49 -3.09
CA VAL A 13 -11.60 -6.24 -3.98
C VAL A 13 -11.78 -7.60 -3.30
N ILE A 14 -12.86 -7.72 -2.53
CA ILE A 14 -13.32 -9.02 -2.05
C ILE A 14 -13.80 -9.77 -3.29
N ILE A 15 -12.86 -10.43 -3.98
CA ILE A 15 -13.16 -11.24 -5.15
C ILE A 15 -13.42 -12.67 -4.66
N LEU A 16 -14.63 -12.92 -4.21
CA LEU A 16 -15.23 -14.23 -4.35
C LEU A 16 -15.80 -14.32 -5.79
N VAL A 17 -14.97 -14.11 -6.79
CA VAL A 17 -15.35 -14.25 -8.18
C VAL A 17 -14.95 -15.64 -8.63
N LEU A 18 -15.95 -16.43 -9.01
CA LEU A 18 -15.79 -17.61 -9.83
C LEU A 18 -14.86 -17.27 -11.00
N MET A 19 -13.70 -17.94 -11.06
CA MET A 19 -12.86 -17.85 -12.24
C MET A 19 -13.67 -18.29 -13.46
N PRO A 20 -13.61 -17.57 -14.59
CA PRO A 20 -14.25 -18.02 -15.81
C PRO A 20 -13.66 -19.39 -16.18
N GLU A 21 -14.54 -20.29 -16.62
CA GLU A 21 -14.12 -21.58 -17.19
C GLU A 21 -13.08 -21.31 -18.28
N THR A 22 -11.86 -21.70 -18.03
CA THR A 22 -10.82 -21.72 -19.05
C THR A 22 -11.24 -22.75 -20.09
N LYS A 23 -11.64 -22.27 -21.27
CA LYS A 23 -11.80 -23.14 -22.45
C LYS A 23 -10.54 -23.98 -22.59
N LYS A 24 -10.70 -25.29 -22.52
CA LYS A 24 -9.64 -26.27 -22.78
C LYS A 24 -9.00 -25.96 -24.13
N VAL A 25 -7.83 -25.38 -24.14
CA VAL A 25 -6.94 -25.41 -25.29
C VAL A 25 -6.40 -26.84 -25.35
N GLN A 26 -6.90 -27.61 -26.30
CA GLN A 26 -6.36 -28.92 -26.62
C GLN A 26 -4.91 -28.75 -27.08
N ALA A 27 -3.99 -29.18 -26.23
CA ALA A 27 -2.59 -29.35 -26.63
C ALA A 27 -2.52 -30.42 -27.69
N ARG A 28 -2.19 -30.05 -28.91
CA ARG A 28 -1.78 -30.98 -29.96
C ARG A 28 -0.43 -31.60 -29.55
N GLN A 29 -0.46 -32.87 -29.21
CA GLN A 29 0.74 -33.71 -29.16
C GLN A 29 1.31 -33.77 -30.58
N ASN A 30 2.52 -33.28 -30.76
CA ASN A 30 3.30 -33.52 -31.96
C ASN A 30 4.71 -33.97 -31.60
N ALA A 31 4.97 -35.19 -32.08
CA ALA A 31 6.19 -35.74 -32.59
C ALA A 31 7.51 -35.55 -31.81
N GLN A 32 8.02 -36.68 -31.36
CA GLN A 32 9.41 -36.91 -30.99
C GLN A 32 10.36 -36.41 -32.07
N SER A 33 11.18 -35.44 -31.72
CA SER A 33 12.41 -35.11 -32.46
C SER A 33 13.64 -35.73 -31.82
N PRO A 34 14.68 -36.06 -32.54
CA PRO A 34 15.78 -36.88 -32.08
C PRO A 34 16.65 -36.17 -31.06
N LYS A 35 17.18 -36.96 -30.10
CA LYS A 35 18.08 -36.54 -29.04
C LYS A 35 19.34 -35.86 -29.60
N PRO A 36 19.56 -34.55 -29.31
CA PRO A 36 20.82 -33.90 -29.67
C PRO A 36 21.94 -34.28 -28.68
N ALA A 37 23.16 -34.22 -29.19
CA ALA A 37 24.40 -34.46 -28.47
C ALA A 37 24.53 -33.56 -27.22
N ALA A 38 25.30 -33.98 -26.22
CA ALA A 38 25.55 -33.33 -24.94
C ALA A 38 25.82 -31.81 -25.10
N ALA A 39 24.82 -31.02 -24.86
CA ALA A 39 24.95 -29.57 -24.74
C ALA A 39 25.55 -29.25 -23.36
N SER A 40 26.57 -28.40 -23.32
CA SER A 40 27.07 -27.81 -22.08
C SER A 40 25.93 -27.25 -21.26
N SER A 41 25.92 -27.49 -19.93
CA SER A 41 24.91 -26.95 -19.02
C SER A 41 24.74 -25.43 -19.25
N PRO A 42 23.51 -24.94 -19.39
CA PRO A 42 23.28 -23.53 -19.67
C PRO A 42 23.87 -22.66 -18.54
N ASN A 43 24.46 -21.53 -18.91
CA ASN A 43 24.95 -20.57 -17.91
C ASN A 43 23.77 -19.83 -17.26
N LEU A 44 23.60 -19.96 -15.95
CA LEU A 44 22.54 -19.28 -15.19
C LEU A 44 22.96 -17.86 -14.72
N GLU A 45 24.27 -17.53 -14.74
CA GLU A 45 24.77 -16.25 -14.31
C GLU A 45 24.16 -15.09 -15.12
N GLY A 46 23.70 -14.03 -14.44
CA GLY A 46 23.10 -12.88 -15.09
C GLY A 46 21.84 -12.39 -14.36
N VAL A 47 21.12 -11.50 -15.00
CA VAL A 47 19.88 -10.93 -14.48
C VAL A 47 18.70 -11.49 -15.27
N TRP A 48 17.72 -11.98 -14.52
CA TRP A 48 16.52 -12.62 -15.01
C TRP A 48 15.29 -11.88 -14.51
N GLU A 49 14.46 -11.34 -15.42
CA GLU A 49 13.29 -10.55 -15.08
C GLU A 49 12.04 -11.07 -15.76
N GLY A 50 10.91 -11.00 -15.06
CA GLY A 50 9.62 -11.38 -15.62
C GLY A 50 8.44 -10.90 -14.81
N PRO A 51 7.27 -10.74 -15.46
CA PRO A 51 6.03 -10.38 -14.79
C PRO A 51 5.39 -11.62 -14.15
N LEU A 52 5.13 -11.54 -12.84
CA LEU A 52 4.29 -12.48 -12.11
C LEU A 52 2.86 -11.95 -12.10
N ASP A 53 1.94 -12.66 -12.71
CA ASP A 53 0.51 -12.33 -12.67
C ASP A 53 -0.12 -12.96 -11.43
N VAL A 54 -0.55 -12.13 -10.49
CA VAL A 54 -1.22 -12.56 -9.25
C VAL A 54 -2.73 -12.28 -9.27
N GLY A 55 -3.30 -12.09 -10.47
CA GLY A 55 -4.72 -11.84 -10.71
C GLY A 55 -5.09 -10.37 -10.61
N ALA A 56 -4.98 -9.77 -9.45
CA ALA A 56 -5.33 -8.37 -9.23
C ALA A 56 -4.27 -7.39 -9.79
N MET A 57 -3.03 -7.85 -9.95
CA MET A 57 -1.92 -7.04 -10.47
C MET A 57 -0.82 -7.92 -11.06
N LYS A 58 0.07 -7.28 -11.85
CA LYS A 58 1.30 -7.89 -12.36
C LYS A 58 2.50 -7.31 -11.64
N LEU A 59 3.28 -8.17 -10.99
CA LEU A 59 4.50 -7.80 -10.27
C LEU A 59 5.72 -8.15 -11.12
N ARG A 60 6.60 -7.19 -11.37
CA ARG A 60 7.89 -7.48 -12.04
C ARG A 60 8.86 -8.04 -11.00
N LEU A 61 9.31 -9.26 -11.23
CA LEU A 61 10.29 -9.94 -10.38
C LEU A 61 11.64 -10.01 -11.08
N ALA A 62 12.71 -9.91 -10.30
CA ALA A 62 14.08 -10.03 -10.79
C ALA A 62 14.90 -10.98 -9.90
N PHE A 63 15.68 -11.85 -10.55
CA PHE A 63 16.71 -12.65 -9.93
C PHE A 63 18.07 -12.30 -10.54
N LYS A 64 19.01 -11.81 -9.72
CA LYS A 64 20.38 -11.57 -10.13
C LYS A 64 21.24 -12.73 -9.65
N VAL A 65 21.65 -13.58 -10.58
CA VAL A 65 22.46 -14.76 -10.29
C VAL A 65 23.93 -14.43 -10.53
N THR A 66 24.77 -14.81 -9.59
CA THR A 66 26.24 -14.71 -9.67
C THR A 66 26.84 -16.08 -9.45
N LYS A 67 28.03 -16.30 -10.05
CA LYS A 67 28.80 -17.53 -9.90
C LYS A 67 30.12 -17.20 -9.22
N ALA A 68 30.42 -17.87 -8.11
CA ALA A 68 31.70 -17.75 -7.43
C ALA A 68 32.83 -18.49 -8.15
N ALA A 69 34.05 -18.22 -7.80
CA ALA A 69 35.24 -18.86 -8.42
C ALA A 69 35.27 -20.38 -8.27
N ASP A 70 34.69 -20.90 -7.21
CA ASP A 70 34.52 -22.35 -6.95
C ASP A 70 33.34 -22.99 -7.70
N GLY A 71 32.61 -22.19 -8.47
CA GLY A 71 31.44 -22.61 -9.24
C GLY A 71 30.13 -22.54 -8.48
N ALA A 72 30.12 -22.18 -7.20
CA ALA A 72 28.90 -22.02 -6.41
C ALA A 72 28.02 -20.90 -6.97
N LEU A 73 26.70 -21.13 -7.04
CA LEU A 73 25.72 -20.14 -7.47
C LEU A 73 25.14 -19.41 -6.24
N ALA A 74 25.02 -18.12 -6.36
CA ALA A 74 24.30 -17.28 -5.42
C ALA A 74 23.32 -16.38 -6.18
N ALA A 75 22.22 -15.98 -5.55
CA ALA A 75 21.30 -15.05 -6.18
C ALA A 75 20.75 -14.01 -5.21
N LYS A 76 20.39 -12.87 -5.78
CA LYS A 76 19.58 -11.83 -5.13
C LYS A 76 18.23 -11.77 -5.84
N PHE A 77 17.18 -11.61 -5.05
CA PHE A 77 15.81 -11.45 -5.51
C PHE A 77 15.33 -10.02 -5.28
N ARG A 78 14.57 -9.49 -6.21
CA ARG A 78 13.84 -8.22 -6.07
C ARG A 78 12.43 -8.35 -6.63
N SER A 79 11.48 -7.75 -5.93
CA SER A 79 10.19 -7.40 -6.50
C SER A 79 10.27 -5.93 -6.91
N LEU A 80 10.46 -5.67 -8.21
CA LEU A 80 10.76 -4.34 -8.74
C LEU A 80 9.65 -3.32 -8.46
N ASP A 81 8.41 -3.81 -8.36
CA ASP A 81 7.24 -2.95 -8.14
C ASP A 81 6.89 -2.78 -6.64
N GLN A 82 7.56 -3.50 -5.73
CA GLN A 82 7.24 -3.48 -4.30
C GLN A 82 8.32 -2.87 -3.43
N SER A 83 9.60 -3.08 -3.75
CA SER A 83 10.71 -2.54 -2.97
C SER A 83 11.98 -2.42 -3.80
N ALA A 84 12.81 -1.44 -3.44
CA ALA A 84 14.18 -1.32 -3.96
C ALA A 84 15.15 -2.34 -3.33
N ASP A 85 14.76 -3.00 -2.23
CA ASP A 85 15.64 -3.89 -1.48
C ASP A 85 15.93 -5.19 -2.23
N GLU A 86 17.18 -5.63 -2.15
CA GLU A 86 17.63 -6.93 -2.64
C GLU A 86 17.62 -7.95 -1.50
N LEU A 87 16.90 -9.05 -1.68
CA LEU A 87 16.85 -10.16 -0.74
C LEU A 87 17.79 -11.26 -1.18
N THR A 88 18.51 -11.86 -0.25
CA THR A 88 19.33 -13.05 -0.54
C THR A 88 18.41 -14.23 -0.80
N VAL A 89 18.66 -14.96 -1.90
CA VAL A 89 18.05 -16.26 -2.18
C VAL A 89 18.81 -17.30 -1.38
N ASP A 90 18.10 -18.05 -0.53
CA ASP A 90 18.72 -19.00 0.42
C ASP A 90 19.26 -20.24 -0.28
N VAL A 91 18.55 -20.74 -1.31
CA VAL A 91 18.97 -21.89 -2.11
C VAL A 91 18.91 -21.53 -3.59
N VAL A 92 20.02 -21.78 -4.29
CA VAL A 92 20.14 -21.60 -5.75
C VAL A 92 20.73 -22.87 -6.33
N SER A 93 20.05 -23.52 -7.25
CA SER A 93 20.61 -24.67 -7.96
C SER A 93 20.24 -24.72 -9.43
N LEU A 94 21.14 -25.29 -10.21
CA LEU A 94 20.95 -25.63 -11.62
C LEU A 94 21.38 -27.08 -11.80
N LYS A 95 20.44 -27.94 -12.23
CA LYS A 95 20.70 -29.34 -12.59
C LYS A 95 20.24 -29.56 -14.03
N GLU A 96 21.16 -29.76 -14.93
CA GLU A 96 20.89 -29.76 -16.38
C GLU A 96 20.22 -28.47 -16.84
N SER A 97 18.91 -28.46 -17.10
CA SER A 97 18.11 -27.29 -17.39
C SER A 97 17.22 -26.84 -16.24
N ALA A 98 17.09 -27.68 -15.19
CA ALA A 98 16.21 -27.41 -14.06
C ALA A 98 16.82 -26.37 -13.11
N VAL A 99 16.11 -25.27 -12.91
CA VAL A 99 16.47 -24.15 -12.04
C VAL A 99 15.58 -24.18 -10.80
N HIS A 100 16.21 -24.02 -9.62
CA HIS A 100 15.51 -23.90 -8.36
C HIS A 100 16.02 -22.71 -7.56
N PHE A 101 15.10 -21.84 -7.12
CA PHE A 101 15.35 -20.74 -6.19
C PHE A 101 14.45 -20.88 -4.97
N GLU A 102 15.00 -20.72 -3.77
CA GLU A 102 14.24 -20.73 -2.52
C GLU A 102 14.57 -19.49 -1.67
N LEU A 103 13.53 -18.80 -1.19
CA LEU A 103 13.60 -17.71 -0.21
C LEU A 103 12.81 -18.16 1.03
N GLN A 104 13.47 -18.81 1.96
CA GLN A 104 12.85 -19.43 3.16
C GLN A 104 12.12 -18.40 3.99
N ARG A 105 12.72 -17.23 4.15
CA ARG A 105 12.14 -16.10 4.90
C ARG A 105 10.80 -15.65 4.37
N LEU A 106 10.55 -15.78 3.06
CA LEU A 106 9.31 -15.37 2.40
C LEU A 106 8.36 -16.55 2.12
N ALA A 107 8.77 -17.78 2.46
CA ALA A 107 8.10 -19.02 2.04
C ALA A 107 7.85 -19.04 0.51
N VAL A 108 8.88 -18.62 -0.26
CA VAL A 108 8.86 -18.57 -1.72
C VAL A 108 9.76 -19.62 -2.29
N VAL A 109 9.25 -20.35 -3.30
CA VAL A 109 10.00 -21.29 -4.12
C VAL A 109 9.69 -21.00 -5.59
N PHE A 110 10.72 -20.96 -6.42
CA PHE A 110 10.58 -20.96 -7.88
C PHE A 110 11.28 -22.18 -8.46
N ASP A 111 10.51 -23.02 -9.16
CA ASP A 111 11.00 -24.17 -9.93
C ASP A 111 10.73 -23.91 -11.41
N GLY A 112 11.76 -23.99 -12.24
CA GLY A 112 11.64 -23.73 -13.67
C GLY A 112 12.69 -24.44 -14.51
N GLU A 113 12.60 -24.26 -15.83
CA GLU A 113 13.56 -24.80 -16.80
C GLU A 113 14.11 -23.66 -17.65
N VAL A 114 15.44 -23.60 -17.77
CA VAL A 114 16.11 -22.68 -18.67
C VAL A 114 16.13 -23.28 -20.08
N ASN A 115 15.78 -22.48 -21.08
CA ASN A 115 15.77 -22.89 -22.46
C ASN A 115 17.22 -23.11 -23.00
N GLN A 116 17.36 -23.84 -24.11
CA GLN A 116 18.66 -24.13 -24.73
C GLN A 116 19.47 -22.88 -25.10
N ALA A 117 18.80 -21.78 -25.43
CA ALA A 117 19.45 -20.51 -25.74
C ALA A 117 19.98 -19.78 -24.50
N GLY A 118 19.65 -20.22 -23.28
CA GLY A 118 20.03 -19.56 -22.04
C GLY A 118 19.42 -18.15 -21.88
N SER A 119 18.30 -17.89 -22.55
CA SER A 119 17.67 -16.56 -22.62
C SER A 119 16.37 -16.46 -21.85
N GLU A 120 15.76 -17.60 -21.46
CA GLU A 120 14.47 -17.67 -20.80
C GLU A 120 14.41 -18.81 -19.81
N ILE A 121 13.78 -18.59 -18.64
CA ILE A 121 13.44 -19.61 -17.65
C ILE A 121 11.93 -19.60 -17.50
N THR A 122 11.26 -20.72 -17.80
CA THR A 122 9.81 -20.86 -17.59
C THR A 122 9.55 -21.82 -16.45
N GLY A 123 8.67 -21.45 -15.53
CA GLY A 123 8.43 -22.27 -14.34
C GLY A 123 7.23 -21.83 -13.51
N GLN A 124 7.26 -22.27 -12.25
CA GLN A 124 6.22 -22.02 -11.27
C GLN A 124 6.80 -21.27 -10.05
N PHE A 125 6.25 -20.09 -9.79
CA PHE A 125 6.54 -19.34 -8.58
C PHE A 125 5.51 -19.72 -7.51
N LYS A 126 5.99 -20.29 -6.42
CA LYS A 126 5.16 -20.81 -5.33
C LYS A 126 5.32 -19.91 -4.10
N LYS A 127 4.23 -19.49 -3.51
CA LYS A 127 4.23 -18.72 -2.27
C LYS A 127 3.02 -19.06 -1.42
N GLY A 128 3.27 -19.42 -0.15
CA GLY A 128 2.20 -19.78 0.78
C GLY A 128 1.29 -20.90 0.28
N GLY A 129 1.86 -21.84 -0.54
CA GLY A 129 1.14 -22.95 -1.17
C GLY A 129 0.44 -22.62 -2.51
N VAL A 130 0.32 -21.32 -2.90
CA VAL A 130 -0.18 -20.94 -4.24
C VAL A 130 0.94 -21.03 -5.27
N SER A 131 0.60 -21.50 -6.47
CA SER A 131 1.53 -21.62 -7.59
C SER A 131 1.07 -20.71 -8.74
N PHE A 132 1.99 -19.87 -9.22
CA PHE A 132 1.76 -18.95 -10.32
C PHE A 132 2.74 -19.26 -11.45
N PRO A 133 2.30 -19.31 -12.71
CA PRO A 133 3.23 -19.41 -13.82
C PRO A 133 4.10 -18.16 -13.90
N LEU A 134 5.40 -18.33 -14.08
CA LEU A 134 6.35 -17.23 -14.22
C LEU A 134 7.35 -17.56 -15.31
N THR A 135 7.49 -16.64 -16.26
CA THR A 135 8.53 -16.66 -17.27
C THR A 135 9.51 -15.53 -17.02
N LEU A 136 10.76 -15.88 -16.80
CA LEU A 136 11.87 -14.95 -16.58
C LEU A 136 12.69 -14.84 -17.86
N LYS A 137 12.98 -13.64 -18.34
CA LYS A 137 13.85 -13.38 -19.47
C LYS A 137 15.19 -12.83 -18.99
N ARG A 138 16.27 -13.26 -19.63
CA ARG A 138 17.58 -12.69 -19.37
C ARG A 138 17.65 -11.26 -19.88
N VAL A 139 18.07 -10.33 -19.03
CA VAL A 139 18.25 -8.92 -19.39
C VAL A 139 19.72 -8.52 -19.27
N ALA A 140 20.17 -7.65 -20.18
CA ALA A 140 21.56 -7.18 -20.17
C ALA A 140 21.87 -6.24 -19.01
N LYS A 141 20.85 -5.47 -18.56
CA LYS A 141 20.94 -4.57 -17.41
C LYS A 141 19.72 -4.76 -16.54
N PRO A 142 19.88 -4.76 -15.20
CA PRO A 142 18.73 -4.77 -14.30
C PRO A 142 17.84 -3.58 -14.53
N THR A 143 16.53 -3.81 -14.54
CA THR A 143 15.56 -2.71 -14.48
C THR A 143 15.73 -1.98 -13.16
N THR A 144 15.97 -0.69 -13.20
CA THR A 144 16.04 0.18 -12.03
C THR A 144 14.79 1.03 -11.97
N LEU A 145 14.23 1.16 -10.77
CA LEU A 145 13.15 2.13 -10.56
C LEU A 145 13.77 3.53 -10.56
N ASN A 146 13.33 4.36 -11.51
CA ASN A 146 13.71 5.76 -11.51
C ASN A 146 12.75 6.52 -10.59
N ARG A 147 13.29 7.14 -9.53
CA ARG A 147 12.53 7.94 -8.57
C ARG A 147 13.23 9.30 -8.40
N PRO A 148 13.09 10.17 -9.41
CA PRO A 148 13.88 11.41 -9.50
C PRO A 148 13.61 12.39 -8.36
N GLN A 149 12.45 12.29 -7.70
CA GLN A 149 12.08 13.17 -6.60
C GLN A 149 12.62 12.70 -5.24
N GLU A 150 13.15 11.47 -5.14
CA GLU A 150 13.67 10.96 -3.88
C GLU A 150 14.91 11.79 -3.45
N PRO A 151 14.85 12.48 -2.31
CA PRO A 151 15.95 13.34 -1.85
C PRO A 151 17.15 12.50 -1.44
N LYS A 152 18.34 13.01 -1.74
CA LYS A 152 19.60 12.36 -1.42
C LYS A 152 20.44 13.23 -0.45
N PRO A 153 21.11 12.61 0.54
CA PRO A 153 22.02 13.36 1.41
C PRO A 153 23.22 13.90 0.61
N PRO A 154 23.86 15.01 1.10
CA PRO A 154 23.53 15.71 2.33
C PRO A 154 22.29 16.59 2.18
N TYR A 155 21.39 16.55 3.19
CA TYR A 155 20.19 17.38 3.20
C TYR A 155 20.49 18.82 3.66
N PRO A 156 19.77 19.85 3.15
CA PRO A 156 19.94 21.25 3.60
C PRO A 156 19.21 21.56 4.92
N TYR A 157 18.71 20.55 5.60
CA TYR A 157 17.97 20.58 6.86
C TYR A 157 18.52 19.49 7.79
N ASP A 158 18.15 19.54 9.07
CA ASP A 158 18.52 18.52 10.02
C ASP A 158 17.47 17.40 10.02
N ALA A 159 17.93 16.16 10.20
CA ALA A 159 17.07 14.99 10.27
C ALA A 159 17.44 14.21 11.55
N GLU A 160 16.52 14.16 12.48
CA GLU A 160 16.69 13.53 13.79
C GLU A 160 15.90 12.23 13.86
N GLU A 161 16.56 11.14 14.22
CA GLU A 161 15.89 9.91 14.61
C GLU A 161 15.29 10.12 16.00
N VAL A 162 13.96 9.97 16.08
CA VAL A 162 13.21 10.23 17.30
C VAL A 162 12.42 9.02 17.76
N SER A 163 12.12 8.99 19.06
CA SER A 163 11.18 8.03 19.59
C SER A 163 10.45 8.59 20.79
N TYR A 164 9.18 8.22 20.91
CA TYR A 164 8.30 8.66 21.99
C TYR A 164 7.29 7.58 22.35
N GLU A 165 6.59 7.75 23.46
CA GLU A 165 5.64 6.77 23.98
C GLU A 165 4.20 7.19 23.71
N ASN A 166 3.40 6.29 23.18
CA ASN A 166 1.95 6.33 23.34
C ASN A 166 1.60 5.68 24.67
N LYS A 167 1.38 6.53 25.70
CA LYS A 167 1.09 6.07 27.07
C LYS A 167 -0.26 5.38 27.18
N ARG A 168 -1.22 5.70 26.31
CA ARG A 168 -2.54 5.08 26.28
C ARG A 168 -2.45 3.58 26.01
N ASP A 169 -1.66 3.21 25.01
CA ASP A 169 -1.56 1.83 24.53
C ASP A 169 -0.26 1.13 25.00
N GLY A 170 0.60 1.83 25.75
CA GLY A 170 1.85 1.30 26.30
C GLY A 170 2.88 0.92 25.23
N ILE A 171 2.90 1.61 24.10
CA ILE A 171 3.81 1.34 22.98
C ILE A 171 4.79 2.48 22.74
N LYS A 172 5.93 2.13 22.17
CA LYS A 172 6.95 3.07 21.71
C LYS A 172 6.83 3.26 20.21
N LEU A 173 6.82 4.51 19.78
CA LEU A 173 6.81 4.90 18.36
C LEU A 173 8.17 5.46 17.97
N ALA A 174 8.65 5.12 16.80
CA ALA A 174 9.90 5.57 16.21
C ALA A 174 9.65 6.33 14.91
N GLY A 175 10.40 7.39 14.70
CA GLY A 175 10.22 8.24 13.53
C GLY A 175 11.46 9.03 13.18
N THR A 176 11.33 9.87 12.17
CA THR A 176 12.30 10.89 11.79
C THR A 176 11.63 12.25 11.82
N LEU A 177 12.21 13.19 12.58
CA LEU A 177 11.82 14.59 12.57
C LEU A 177 12.81 15.37 11.70
N THR A 178 12.32 16.03 10.65
CA THR A 178 13.12 16.94 9.85
C THR A 178 12.89 18.39 10.27
N LEU A 179 13.97 19.17 10.42
CA LEU A 179 13.97 20.53 10.98
C LEU A 179 14.70 21.50 10.05
N PRO A 180 14.09 22.65 9.72
CA PRO A 180 14.76 23.71 8.98
C PRO A 180 15.96 24.27 9.76
N ARG A 181 17.15 24.31 9.14
CA ARG A 181 18.35 24.84 9.78
C ARG A 181 18.26 26.32 10.10
N GLY A 182 18.81 26.71 11.24
CA GLY A 182 18.92 28.11 11.64
C GLY A 182 17.61 28.80 11.97
N LYS A 183 16.51 28.04 12.09
CA LYS A 183 15.19 28.54 12.51
C LYS A 183 14.80 27.93 13.85
N THR A 184 14.11 28.70 14.65
CA THR A 184 13.52 28.27 15.92
C THR A 184 12.04 28.58 15.94
N SER A 185 11.27 27.80 16.70
CA SER A 185 9.82 28.00 16.82
C SER A 185 9.09 27.93 15.46
N VAL A 186 9.44 26.90 14.66
CA VAL A 186 8.85 26.69 13.33
C VAL A 186 7.53 25.91 13.41
N PRO A 187 6.60 26.09 12.45
CA PRO A 187 5.44 25.23 12.32
C PRO A 187 5.87 23.79 12.05
N ALA A 188 5.07 22.83 12.49
CA ALA A 188 5.33 21.42 12.28
C ALA A 188 4.11 20.68 11.73
N VAL A 189 4.34 19.59 11.00
CA VAL A 189 3.30 18.65 10.60
C VAL A 189 3.68 17.23 10.97
N ILE A 190 2.67 16.42 11.31
CA ILE A 190 2.78 14.96 11.42
C ILE A 190 2.18 14.37 10.16
N LEU A 191 2.92 13.48 9.48
CA LEU A 191 2.41 12.73 8.36
C LEU A 191 1.77 11.43 8.88
N ILE A 192 0.54 11.17 8.46
CA ILE A 192 -0.27 10.02 8.88
C ILE A 192 -0.49 9.13 7.67
N THR A 193 0.00 7.91 7.75
CA THR A 193 -0.02 6.91 6.68
C THR A 193 -1.42 6.43 6.32
N GLY A 194 -1.56 5.88 5.13
CA GLY A 194 -2.75 5.15 4.69
C GLY A 194 -2.88 3.79 5.37
N SER A 195 -3.89 3.02 4.95
CA SER A 195 -4.20 1.72 5.55
C SER A 195 -3.08 0.68 5.37
N GLY A 196 -2.95 -0.19 6.37
CA GLY A 196 -1.96 -1.26 6.40
C GLY A 196 -0.75 -0.94 7.27
N ALA A 197 0.24 -1.82 7.25
CA ALA A 197 1.48 -1.68 8.03
C ALA A 197 2.49 -0.87 7.23
N GLN A 198 2.60 0.41 7.48
CA GLN A 198 3.42 1.36 6.72
C GLN A 198 4.66 1.79 7.51
N ASN A 199 5.79 1.92 6.81
CA ASN A 199 6.93 2.60 7.39
C ASN A 199 6.77 4.13 7.29
N ARG A 200 7.60 4.88 7.99
CA ARG A 200 7.60 6.36 8.04
C ARG A 200 7.67 7.07 6.69
N ASN A 201 8.04 6.38 5.62
CA ASN A 201 8.10 6.91 4.26
C ASN A 201 6.83 6.64 3.46
N GLU A 202 5.89 5.88 4.02
CA GLU A 202 4.74 5.31 3.30
C GLU A 202 5.22 4.60 2.01
N GLU A 203 6.22 3.74 2.17
CA GLU A 203 6.93 3.16 1.05
C GLU A 203 6.07 2.14 0.30
N LEU A 204 5.86 2.43 -0.99
CA LEU A 204 4.97 1.69 -1.82
C LEU A 204 5.48 1.62 -3.25
N MET A 205 5.61 0.41 -3.81
CA MET A 205 6.05 0.20 -5.20
C MET A 205 7.35 0.97 -5.54
N GLY A 206 8.27 1.03 -4.57
CA GLY A 206 9.53 1.75 -4.68
C GLY A 206 9.42 3.27 -4.64
N HIS A 207 8.24 3.82 -4.40
CA HIS A 207 8.04 5.23 -4.06
C HIS A 207 8.16 5.45 -2.56
N LYS A 208 8.54 6.66 -2.15
CA LYS A 208 8.60 7.11 -0.76
C LYS A 208 7.90 8.47 -0.63
N PRO A 209 6.56 8.49 -0.77
CA PRO A 209 5.81 9.75 -0.85
C PRO A 209 6.06 10.65 0.37
N PHE A 210 6.08 10.11 1.58
CA PHE A 210 6.31 10.91 2.78
C PHE A 210 7.75 11.42 2.91
N LEU A 211 8.73 10.71 2.33
CA LEU A 211 10.09 11.22 2.27
C LEU A 211 10.18 12.44 1.32
N VAL A 212 9.52 12.36 0.16
CA VAL A 212 9.46 13.46 -0.82
C VAL A 212 8.70 14.66 -0.25
N LEU A 213 7.56 14.43 0.37
CA LEU A 213 6.75 15.48 0.98
C LEU A 213 7.50 16.16 2.13
N ALA A 214 8.18 15.40 2.98
CA ALA A 214 8.97 15.94 4.08
C ALA A 214 10.13 16.81 3.60
N ASP A 215 10.88 16.36 2.59
CA ASP A 215 11.94 17.17 1.97
C ASP A 215 11.38 18.48 1.44
N TYR A 216 10.27 18.42 0.69
CA TYR A 216 9.63 19.60 0.12
C TYR A 216 9.21 20.62 1.19
N LEU A 217 8.50 20.18 2.21
CA LEU A 217 8.00 21.06 3.27
C LEU A 217 9.10 21.59 4.17
N THR A 218 10.11 20.77 4.49
CA THR A 218 11.21 21.20 5.37
C THR A 218 12.08 22.27 4.70
N ARG A 219 12.27 22.19 3.37
CA ARG A 219 12.94 23.26 2.60
C ARG A 219 12.17 24.58 2.64
N GLN A 220 10.86 24.54 2.85
CA GLN A 220 10.03 25.75 2.99
C GLN A 220 9.96 26.29 4.41
N GLY A 221 10.56 25.63 5.37
CA GLY A 221 10.60 26.10 6.76
C GLY A 221 9.55 25.46 7.67
N ILE A 222 8.97 24.34 7.28
CA ILE A 222 8.00 23.57 8.04
C ILE A 222 8.71 22.30 8.54
N ALA A 223 8.73 22.04 9.85
CA ALA A 223 9.23 20.79 10.38
C ALA A 223 8.26 19.63 10.06
N VAL A 224 8.81 18.42 9.84
CA VAL A 224 7.97 17.27 9.49
C VAL A 224 8.33 16.05 10.33
N LEU A 225 7.37 15.51 11.04
CA LEU A 225 7.47 14.25 11.75
C LEU A 225 6.85 13.13 10.90
N ARG A 226 7.68 12.16 10.53
CA ARG A 226 7.29 10.90 9.88
C ARG A 226 7.50 9.76 10.85
N VAL A 227 6.53 8.87 10.99
CA VAL A 227 6.52 7.83 12.03
C VAL A 227 6.30 6.47 11.40
N ASP A 228 7.04 5.47 11.86
CA ASP A 228 6.72 4.07 11.56
C ASP A 228 5.43 3.69 12.30
N ASP A 229 4.48 3.07 11.62
CA ASP A 229 3.28 2.58 12.28
C ASP A 229 3.61 1.62 13.43
N ARG A 230 2.70 1.47 14.37
CA ARG A 230 2.84 0.48 15.45
C ARG A 230 3.18 -0.90 14.90
N GLY A 231 4.21 -1.55 15.46
CA GLY A 231 4.70 -2.86 15.02
C GLY A 231 5.52 -2.84 13.71
N VAL A 232 5.83 -1.67 13.16
CA VAL A 232 6.65 -1.49 11.95
C VAL A 232 7.97 -0.81 12.31
N GLY A 233 9.04 -1.13 11.59
CA GLY A 233 10.34 -0.47 11.73
C GLY A 233 10.86 -0.47 13.16
N GLY A 234 11.01 0.73 13.74
CA GLY A 234 11.43 0.92 15.13
C GLY A 234 10.30 1.04 16.15
N SER A 235 9.04 1.02 15.70
CA SER A 235 7.85 1.12 16.56
C SER A 235 7.45 -0.24 17.13
N THR A 236 7.00 -0.27 18.40
CA THR A 236 6.42 -1.46 19.04
C THR A 236 4.90 -1.50 18.83
N GLY A 237 4.25 -2.59 19.25
CA GLY A 237 2.81 -2.79 19.08
C GLY A 237 2.47 -3.72 17.91
N SER A 238 1.23 -3.66 17.44
CA SER A 238 0.70 -4.57 16.40
C SER A 238 -0.32 -3.85 15.54
N VAL A 239 -0.11 -3.82 14.22
CA VAL A 239 -1.11 -3.30 13.26
C VAL A 239 -2.32 -4.24 13.16
N PRO A 240 -2.16 -5.58 13.02
CA PRO A 240 -3.29 -6.49 12.88
C PRO A 240 -4.34 -6.42 13.98
N ASP A 241 -3.93 -6.07 15.21
CA ASP A 241 -4.79 -6.01 16.40
C ASP A 241 -5.34 -4.60 16.66
N SER A 242 -5.15 -3.67 15.73
CA SER A 242 -5.46 -2.25 15.90
C SER A 242 -6.58 -1.78 14.99
N THR A 243 -7.14 -0.63 15.32
CA THR A 243 -8.14 0.11 14.55
C THR A 243 -7.65 1.52 14.29
N SER A 244 -8.36 2.29 13.47
CA SER A 244 -8.05 3.70 13.22
C SER A 244 -8.07 4.55 14.52
N GLU A 245 -8.80 4.12 15.57
CA GLU A 245 -8.76 4.78 16.90
C GLU A 245 -7.41 4.61 17.60
N ASN A 246 -6.78 3.45 17.44
CA ASN A 246 -5.44 3.22 17.96
C ASN A 246 -4.41 4.08 17.23
N PHE A 247 -4.53 4.17 15.92
CA PHE A 247 -3.65 5.03 15.12
C PHE A 247 -3.87 6.52 15.43
N ALA A 248 -5.10 6.96 15.68
CA ALA A 248 -5.38 8.31 16.16
C ALA A 248 -4.68 8.59 17.51
N ALA A 249 -4.64 7.61 18.43
CA ALA A 249 -3.92 7.75 19.70
C ALA A 249 -2.38 7.84 19.49
N ASP A 250 -1.84 7.18 18.47
CA ASP A 250 -0.41 7.31 18.11
C ASP A 250 -0.10 8.72 17.62
N VAL A 251 -0.98 9.30 16.80
CA VAL A 251 -0.84 10.68 16.34
C VAL A 251 -0.95 11.68 17.48
N MET A 252 -1.88 11.47 18.42
CA MET A 252 -1.98 12.28 19.65
C MET A 252 -0.68 12.28 20.46
N ALA A 253 -0.04 11.11 20.61
CA ALA A 253 1.26 11.00 21.28
C ALA A 253 2.36 11.76 20.48
N GLY A 254 2.30 11.77 19.17
CA GLY A 254 3.18 12.57 18.31
C GLY A 254 3.01 14.07 18.50
N ILE A 255 1.77 14.56 18.67
CA ILE A 255 1.49 15.96 19.01
C ILE A 255 2.14 16.32 20.36
N GLU A 256 1.93 15.49 21.38
CA GLU A 256 2.52 15.72 22.73
C GLU A 256 4.05 15.69 22.71
N PHE A 257 4.66 14.90 21.83
CA PHE A 257 6.10 14.91 21.59
C PHE A 257 6.56 16.24 20.96
N LEU A 258 5.91 16.66 19.87
CA LEU A 258 6.27 17.90 19.17
C LEU A 258 6.08 19.15 20.02
N LYS A 259 5.03 19.20 20.85
CA LYS A 259 4.79 20.34 21.79
C LYS A 259 5.94 20.57 22.76
N LYS A 260 6.73 19.56 23.05
CA LYS A 260 7.88 19.62 23.97
C LYS A 260 9.22 19.87 23.28
N HIS A 261 9.23 19.81 21.94
CA HIS A 261 10.44 19.97 21.14
C HIS A 261 10.79 21.46 20.99
N GLN A 262 12.01 21.86 21.40
CA GLN A 262 12.42 23.28 21.46
C GLN A 262 12.38 24.00 20.10
N GLY A 263 12.57 23.28 19.00
CA GLY A 263 12.54 23.84 17.65
C GLY A 263 11.15 24.12 17.08
N ILE A 264 10.09 23.64 17.73
CA ILE A 264 8.71 23.63 17.22
C ILE A 264 7.85 24.70 17.90
N ASN A 265 7.01 25.36 17.13
CA ASN A 265 5.94 26.20 17.67
C ASN A 265 4.75 25.31 18.09
N PRO A 266 4.48 25.15 19.40
CA PRO A 266 3.43 24.25 19.86
C PRO A 266 2.00 24.68 19.45
N LYS A 267 1.83 25.91 19.00
CA LYS A 267 0.54 26.44 18.48
C LYS A 267 0.35 26.26 16.99
N GLN A 268 1.37 25.73 16.29
CA GLN A 268 1.38 25.58 14.84
C GLN A 268 1.70 24.13 14.43
N ILE A 269 1.11 23.17 15.11
CA ILE A 269 1.22 21.75 14.79
C ILE A 269 0.01 21.35 13.95
N GLY A 270 0.24 20.97 12.70
CA GLY A 270 -0.78 20.47 11.78
C GLY A 270 -0.65 18.97 11.53
N LEU A 271 -1.67 18.41 10.88
CA LEU A 271 -1.70 17.00 10.47
C LEU A 271 -1.87 16.92 8.96
N ILE A 272 -1.13 16.02 8.33
CA ILE A 272 -1.33 15.67 6.92
C ILE A 272 -1.57 14.16 6.87
N GLY A 273 -2.76 13.74 6.48
CA GLY A 273 -3.12 12.34 6.40
C GLY A 273 -3.44 11.90 4.98
N HIS A 274 -2.87 10.78 4.54
CA HIS A 274 -3.15 10.17 3.26
C HIS A 274 -4.11 8.99 3.41
N SER A 275 -5.12 8.89 2.54
CA SER A 275 -6.08 7.79 2.53
C SER A 275 -6.72 7.59 3.92
N GLU A 276 -6.53 6.46 4.60
CA GLU A 276 -6.97 6.27 6.00
C GLU A 276 -6.39 7.35 6.94
N GLY A 277 -5.17 7.81 6.71
CA GLY A 277 -4.60 8.94 7.47
C GLY A 277 -5.44 10.21 7.33
N GLY A 278 -6.06 10.42 6.17
CA GLY A 278 -7.04 11.50 5.94
C GLY A 278 -8.36 11.32 6.70
N LEU A 279 -8.69 10.11 7.12
CA LEU A 279 -9.78 9.81 8.04
C LEU A 279 -9.34 10.00 9.50
N ILE A 280 -8.09 9.65 9.83
CA ILE A 280 -7.53 9.75 11.20
C ILE A 280 -7.30 11.22 11.60
N ALA A 281 -6.82 12.08 10.67
CA ALA A 281 -6.56 13.48 10.98
C ALA A 281 -7.80 14.22 11.55
N PRO A 282 -9.00 14.12 10.97
CA PRO A 282 -10.23 14.62 11.58
C PRO A 282 -10.57 13.98 12.94
N MET A 283 -10.31 12.67 13.13
CA MET A 283 -10.55 12.01 14.42
C MET A 283 -9.72 12.64 15.55
N VAL A 284 -8.45 12.95 15.25
CA VAL A 284 -7.55 13.63 16.18
C VAL A 284 -7.98 15.08 16.40
N ALA A 285 -8.24 15.84 15.35
CA ALA A 285 -8.65 17.24 15.44
C ALA A 285 -10.02 17.44 16.16
N ALA A 286 -10.89 16.42 16.09
CA ALA A 286 -12.15 16.42 16.84
C ALA A 286 -11.98 16.21 18.35
N GLN A 287 -10.81 15.73 18.79
CA GLN A 287 -10.51 15.39 20.20
C GLN A 287 -9.45 16.31 20.83
N SER A 288 -8.76 17.12 20.03
CA SER A 288 -7.66 17.96 20.50
C SER A 288 -7.73 19.38 19.94
N ASN A 289 -7.56 20.37 20.81
CA ASN A 289 -7.41 21.77 20.43
C ASN A 289 -5.97 22.14 20.06
N ASP A 290 -5.04 21.20 20.15
CA ASP A 290 -3.62 21.42 19.82
C ASP A 290 -3.33 21.25 18.31
N VAL A 291 -4.34 20.85 17.53
CA VAL A 291 -4.25 20.73 16.07
C VAL A 291 -4.58 22.09 15.44
N ALA A 292 -3.56 22.72 14.86
CA ALA A 292 -3.69 24.04 14.26
C ALA A 292 -4.40 24.02 12.89
N PHE A 293 -4.24 22.94 12.12
CA PHE A 293 -4.88 22.71 10.81
C PHE A 293 -4.76 21.24 10.42
N ILE A 294 -5.58 20.81 9.47
CA ILE A 294 -5.45 19.48 8.86
C ILE A 294 -5.42 19.57 7.33
N VAL A 295 -4.64 18.67 6.71
CA VAL A 295 -4.62 18.42 5.28
C VAL A 295 -5.02 16.96 5.05
N MET A 296 -6.10 16.75 4.33
CA MET A 296 -6.61 15.43 3.94
C MET A 296 -6.21 15.15 2.50
N LEU A 297 -5.37 14.15 2.28
CA LEU A 297 -4.93 13.69 0.97
C LEU A 297 -5.71 12.42 0.62
N ALA A 298 -6.62 12.48 -0.34
CA ALA A 298 -7.50 11.38 -0.70
C ALA A 298 -8.20 10.74 0.52
N GLY A 299 -8.58 11.57 1.49
CA GLY A 299 -9.24 11.14 2.71
C GLY A 299 -10.72 10.81 2.48
N PRO A 300 -11.26 9.74 3.11
CA PRO A 300 -12.67 9.39 3.03
C PRO A 300 -13.59 10.47 3.64
N GLY A 301 -14.64 10.84 2.90
CA GLY A 301 -15.77 11.64 3.40
C GLY A 301 -17.04 10.81 3.57
N LEU A 302 -17.07 9.62 2.96
CA LEU A 302 -18.16 8.65 3.03
C LEU A 302 -17.90 7.58 4.09
N PRO A 303 -18.95 6.92 4.62
CA PRO A 303 -18.83 5.72 5.45
C PRO A 303 -17.97 4.64 4.80
N GLY A 304 -17.24 3.88 5.61
CA GLY A 304 -16.31 2.86 5.12
C GLY A 304 -16.98 1.84 4.21
N GLU A 305 -18.19 1.40 4.50
CA GLU A 305 -18.96 0.50 3.64
C GLU A 305 -19.16 1.07 2.22
N GLU A 306 -19.54 2.35 2.12
CA GLU A 306 -19.76 3.01 0.84
C GLU A 306 -18.45 3.16 0.04
N ILE A 307 -17.35 3.51 0.73
CA ILE A 307 -16.02 3.55 0.11
C ILE A 307 -15.67 2.19 -0.50
N LEU A 308 -15.88 1.09 0.24
CA LEU A 308 -15.54 -0.25 -0.23
C LEU A 308 -16.36 -0.69 -1.45
N TYR A 309 -17.65 -0.32 -1.53
CA TYR A 309 -18.46 -0.58 -2.73
C TYR A 309 -17.93 0.20 -3.94
N LEU A 310 -17.72 1.50 -3.78
CA LEU A 310 -17.25 2.37 -4.87
C LEU A 310 -15.86 1.97 -5.37
N GLN A 311 -14.91 1.78 -4.46
CA GLN A 311 -13.55 1.34 -4.76
C GLN A 311 -13.54 0.03 -5.56
N GLY A 312 -14.28 -0.98 -5.07
CA GLY A 312 -14.36 -2.29 -5.73
C GLY A 312 -14.92 -2.18 -7.15
N ALA A 313 -15.99 -1.42 -7.33
CA ALA A 313 -16.61 -1.22 -8.63
C ALA A 313 -15.70 -0.47 -9.62
N LEU A 314 -15.06 0.62 -9.17
CA LEU A 314 -14.20 1.46 -10.02
C LEU A 314 -12.95 0.71 -10.49
N ILE A 315 -12.29 -0.01 -9.59
CA ILE A 315 -11.08 -0.77 -9.94
C ILE A 315 -11.42 -1.92 -10.88
N LEU A 316 -12.49 -2.68 -10.63
CA LEU A 316 -12.93 -3.74 -11.54
C LEU A 316 -13.28 -3.20 -12.92
N LYS A 317 -14.00 -2.06 -12.97
CA LYS A 317 -14.35 -1.41 -14.23
C LYS A 317 -13.12 -0.94 -15.00
N ALA A 318 -12.15 -0.35 -14.33
CA ALA A 318 -10.87 0.06 -14.93
C ALA A 318 -10.09 -1.15 -15.51
N ASN A 319 -10.27 -2.33 -14.92
CA ASN A 319 -9.70 -3.59 -15.40
C ASN A 319 -10.57 -4.30 -16.45
N GLY A 320 -11.60 -3.64 -16.98
CA GLY A 320 -12.44 -4.17 -18.07
C GLY A 320 -13.54 -5.14 -17.64
N ALA A 321 -13.91 -5.17 -16.37
CA ALA A 321 -15.02 -6.01 -15.90
C ALA A 321 -16.36 -5.58 -16.51
N SER A 322 -17.21 -6.57 -16.87
CA SER A 322 -18.58 -6.30 -17.36
C SER A 322 -19.51 -5.88 -16.22
N ASP A 323 -20.63 -5.24 -16.57
CA ASP A 323 -21.65 -4.84 -15.61
C ASP A 323 -22.20 -6.02 -14.79
N GLU A 324 -22.26 -7.22 -15.37
CA GLU A 324 -22.66 -8.44 -14.66
C GLU A 324 -21.63 -8.86 -13.60
N VAL A 325 -20.34 -8.68 -13.87
CA VAL A 325 -19.27 -8.93 -12.89
C VAL A 325 -19.37 -7.91 -11.75
N LEU A 326 -19.60 -6.63 -12.06
CA LEU A 326 -19.79 -5.58 -11.07
C LEU A 326 -21.01 -5.85 -10.18
N ALA A 327 -22.14 -6.23 -10.77
CA ALA A 327 -23.35 -6.56 -10.01
C ALA A 327 -23.15 -7.77 -9.08
N ARG A 328 -22.48 -8.83 -9.55
CA ARG A 328 -22.14 -9.99 -8.70
C ARG A 328 -21.19 -9.63 -7.56
N GLN A 329 -20.20 -8.82 -7.84
CA GLN A 329 -19.26 -8.33 -6.83
C GLN A 329 -19.99 -7.55 -5.74
N HIS A 330 -20.85 -6.60 -6.14
CA HIS A 330 -21.64 -5.80 -5.20
C HIS A 330 -22.55 -6.69 -4.33
N ALA A 331 -23.28 -7.62 -4.93
CA ALA A 331 -24.15 -8.54 -4.19
C ALA A 331 -23.38 -9.43 -3.20
N SER A 332 -22.13 -9.83 -3.56
CA SER A 332 -21.26 -10.58 -2.67
C SER A 332 -20.79 -9.75 -1.49
N GLN A 333 -20.33 -8.50 -1.76
CA GLN A 333 -19.92 -7.56 -0.72
C GLN A 333 -21.07 -7.27 0.24
N GLU A 334 -22.28 -7.01 -0.27
CA GLU A 334 -23.48 -6.73 0.54
C GLU A 334 -23.77 -7.86 1.53
N LYS A 335 -23.72 -9.12 1.09
CA LYS A 335 -23.93 -10.29 1.96
C LYS A 335 -22.87 -10.35 3.07
N ILE A 336 -21.59 -10.19 2.69
CA ILE A 336 -20.47 -10.25 3.64
C ILE A 336 -20.55 -9.11 4.64
N PHE A 337 -20.77 -7.86 4.18
CA PHE A 337 -20.83 -6.69 5.02
C PHE A 337 -22.04 -6.73 5.97
N THR A 338 -23.20 -7.21 5.48
CA THR A 338 -24.37 -7.43 6.31
C THR A 338 -24.08 -8.44 7.44
N LEU A 339 -23.43 -9.56 7.11
CA LEU A 339 -23.04 -10.56 8.09
C LEU A 339 -22.07 -9.97 9.13
N LEU A 340 -21.03 -9.25 8.69
CA LEU A 340 -20.02 -8.61 9.56
C LEU A 340 -20.62 -7.56 10.51
N LYS A 341 -21.67 -6.84 10.07
CA LYS A 341 -22.35 -5.83 10.89
C LYS A 341 -23.32 -6.44 11.91
N GLN A 342 -24.00 -7.53 11.55
CA GLN A 342 -25.02 -8.15 12.39
C GLN A 342 -24.46 -9.14 13.39
N GLU A 343 -23.42 -9.88 13.03
CA GLU A 343 -22.83 -10.93 13.86
C GLU A 343 -21.55 -10.43 14.56
N LYS A 344 -21.55 -10.53 15.88
CA LYS A 344 -20.39 -10.11 16.70
C LYS A 344 -19.41 -11.25 16.95
N ASP A 345 -19.91 -12.48 16.95
CA ASP A 345 -19.07 -13.67 17.14
C ASP A 345 -18.27 -13.97 15.87
N ILE A 346 -16.96 -13.73 15.95
CA ILE A 346 -16.04 -13.93 14.83
C ILE A 346 -16.03 -15.38 14.33
N ALA A 347 -16.15 -16.36 15.22
CA ALA A 347 -16.15 -17.78 14.86
C ALA A 347 -17.42 -18.15 14.05
N VAL A 348 -18.56 -17.55 14.40
CA VAL A 348 -19.80 -17.72 13.64
C VAL A 348 -19.70 -17.08 12.28
N VAL A 349 -19.14 -15.87 12.18
CA VAL A 349 -18.90 -15.20 10.88
C VAL A 349 -17.98 -16.04 10.01
N GLU A 350 -16.83 -16.45 10.54
CA GLU A 350 -15.87 -17.28 9.80
C GLU A 350 -16.52 -18.56 9.26
N LYS A 351 -17.24 -19.29 10.12
CA LYS A 351 -17.94 -20.51 9.73
C LYS A 351 -18.91 -20.26 8.56
N ARG A 352 -19.73 -19.21 8.64
CA ARG A 352 -20.68 -18.87 7.57
C ARG A 352 -20.02 -18.49 6.26
N LEU A 353 -18.91 -17.76 6.32
CA LEU A 353 -18.14 -17.39 5.13
C LEU A 353 -17.52 -18.63 4.46
N ARG A 354 -17.00 -19.58 5.24
CA ARG A 354 -16.49 -20.86 4.74
C ARG A 354 -17.60 -21.71 4.10
N GLU A 355 -18.76 -21.81 4.75
CA GLU A 355 -19.91 -22.55 4.22
C GLU A 355 -20.43 -21.95 2.89
N GLU A 356 -20.41 -20.63 2.77
CA GLU A 356 -20.81 -19.96 1.51
C GLU A 356 -19.78 -20.19 0.41
N PHE A 357 -18.50 -20.14 0.72
CA PHE A 357 -17.42 -20.47 -0.19
C PHE A 357 -17.52 -21.92 -0.69
N ASP A 358 -17.74 -22.89 0.21
CA ASP A 358 -17.85 -24.31 -0.13
C ASP A 358 -19.03 -24.56 -1.09
N LYS A 359 -20.17 -23.88 -0.88
CA LYS A 359 -21.33 -23.93 -1.79
C LYS A 359 -20.96 -23.41 -3.19
N GLN A 360 -20.23 -22.29 -3.27
CA GLN A 360 -19.82 -21.70 -4.54
C GLN A 360 -18.83 -22.59 -5.28
N MET A 361 -17.94 -23.28 -4.55
CA MET A 361 -16.90 -24.14 -5.10
C MET A 361 -17.33 -25.60 -5.29
N ALA A 362 -18.60 -25.96 -4.99
CA ALA A 362 -19.07 -27.35 -5.01
C ALA A 362 -18.80 -28.07 -6.35
N ASN A 363 -18.97 -27.36 -7.47
CA ASN A 363 -18.77 -27.90 -8.82
C ASN A 363 -17.43 -27.53 -9.45
N ALA A 364 -16.51 -26.88 -8.72
CA ALA A 364 -15.20 -26.49 -9.23
C ALA A 364 -14.23 -27.70 -9.28
N SER A 365 -13.21 -27.61 -10.15
CA SER A 365 -12.15 -28.60 -10.19
C SER A 365 -11.32 -28.58 -8.89
N GLU A 366 -10.66 -29.68 -8.55
CA GLU A 366 -9.82 -29.76 -7.33
C GLU A 366 -8.71 -28.72 -7.32
N SER A 367 -8.11 -28.40 -8.48
CA SER A 367 -7.14 -27.32 -8.60
C SER A 367 -7.74 -25.95 -8.31
N ALA A 368 -8.96 -25.66 -8.81
CA ALA A 368 -9.67 -24.41 -8.53
C ALA A 368 -10.08 -24.30 -7.06
N LYS A 369 -10.54 -25.40 -6.44
CA LYS A 369 -10.83 -25.47 -5.00
C LYS A 369 -9.62 -25.15 -4.15
N ALA A 370 -8.46 -25.76 -4.47
CA ALA A 370 -7.22 -25.54 -3.73
C ALA A 370 -6.74 -24.07 -3.83
N GLN A 371 -6.82 -23.46 -5.01
CA GLN A 371 -6.50 -22.05 -5.22
C GLN A 371 -7.50 -21.13 -4.48
N GLY A 372 -8.78 -21.43 -4.61
CA GLY A 372 -9.85 -20.70 -3.93
C GLY A 372 -9.73 -20.74 -2.41
N GLN A 373 -9.39 -21.90 -1.83
CA GLN A 373 -9.21 -22.05 -0.39
C GLN A 373 -8.12 -21.13 0.16
N GLN A 374 -7.02 -20.96 -0.56
CA GLN A 374 -5.95 -20.05 -0.12
C GLN A 374 -6.35 -18.58 -0.23
N ALA A 375 -7.06 -18.20 -1.30
CA ALA A 375 -7.62 -16.87 -1.44
C ALA A 375 -8.61 -16.59 -0.30
N LEU A 376 -9.43 -17.57 0.06
CA LEU A 376 -10.35 -17.49 1.20
C LEU A 376 -9.61 -17.23 2.51
N GLU A 377 -8.55 -17.98 2.83
CA GLU A 377 -7.77 -17.76 4.07
C GLU A 377 -7.21 -16.34 4.17
N ALA A 378 -6.66 -15.82 3.08
CA ALA A 378 -6.17 -14.45 3.03
C ALA A 378 -7.30 -13.42 3.24
N GLN A 379 -8.45 -13.63 2.62
CA GLN A 379 -9.63 -12.77 2.76
C GLN A 379 -10.22 -12.84 4.15
N LEU A 380 -10.38 -14.03 4.74
CA LEU A 380 -10.88 -14.20 6.10
C LEU A 380 -10.00 -13.45 7.10
N LYS A 381 -8.67 -13.61 6.99
CA LYS A 381 -7.74 -12.87 7.86
C LYS A 381 -7.96 -11.36 7.77
N GLN A 382 -8.29 -10.84 6.60
CA GLN A 382 -8.52 -9.42 6.38
C GLN A 382 -9.89 -8.98 6.90
N VAL A 383 -10.99 -9.60 6.44
CA VAL A 383 -12.35 -9.16 6.76
C VAL A 383 -12.74 -9.38 8.23
N LEU A 384 -12.10 -10.35 8.90
CA LEU A 384 -12.30 -10.61 10.31
C LEU A 384 -11.39 -9.75 11.22
N SER A 385 -10.44 -9.00 10.66
CA SER A 385 -9.55 -8.15 11.45
C SER A 385 -10.32 -7.05 12.19
N PRO A 386 -9.85 -6.64 13.37
CA PRO A 386 -10.43 -5.51 14.11
C PRO A 386 -10.49 -4.24 13.24
N TRP A 387 -9.42 -3.97 12.48
CA TRP A 387 -9.36 -2.83 11.58
C TRP A 387 -10.48 -2.82 10.55
N PHE A 388 -10.68 -3.94 9.81
CA PHE A 388 -11.67 -4.00 8.75
C PHE A 388 -13.10 -3.82 9.28
N ARG A 389 -13.42 -4.50 10.40
CA ARG A 389 -14.74 -4.40 11.04
C ARG A 389 -15.02 -2.99 11.55
N TYR A 390 -13.99 -2.32 12.08
CA TYR A 390 -14.09 -0.92 12.49
C TYR A 390 -14.31 -0.01 11.28
N PHE A 391 -13.45 -0.10 10.26
CA PHE A 391 -13.52 0.72 9.05
C PHE A 391 -14.87 0.57 8.34
N LEU A 392 -15.37 -0.66 8.19
CA LEU A 392 -16.65 -0.97 7.54
C LEU A 392 -17.82 -0.16 8.12
N THR A 393 -17.82 0.05 9.43
CA THR A 393 -18.92 0.70 10.15
C THR A 393 -18.62 2.15 10.52
N TYR A 394 -17.41 2.63 10.27
CA TYR A 394 -17.02 3.98 10.63
C TYR A 394 -17.59 5.02 9.67
N ASP A 395 -18.22 6.05 10.23
CA ASP A 395 -18.71 7.22 9.49
C ASP A 395 -17.83 8.44 9.81
N PRO A 396 -16.99 8.91 8.85
CA PRO A 396 -16.09 10.04 9.07
C PRO A 396 -16.81 11.36 9.34
N ARG A 397 -18.08 11.49 8.96
CA ARG A 397 -18.87 12.70 9.19
C ARG A 397 -19.04 13.03 10.65
N VAL A 398 -19.03 12.00 11.52
CA VAL A 398 -19.08 12.17 12.98
C VAL A 398 -17.88 12.94 13.54
N ALA A 399 -16.69 12.67 13.04
CA ALA A 399 -15.48 13.39 13.42
C ALA A 399 -15.39 14.74 12.69
N LEU A 400 -15.64 14.78 11.38
CA LEU A 400 -15.63 16.01 10.57
C LEU A 400 -16.52 17.10 11.15
N ALA A 401 -17.73 16.75 11.62
CA ALA A 401 -18.65 17.72 12.25
C ALA A 401 -18.09 18.39 13.53
N LYS A 402 -17.04 17.85 14.12
CA LYS A 402 -16.39 18.40 15.33
C LYS A 402 -15.11 19.18 15.02
N VAL A 403 -14.59 19.11 13.80
CA VAL A 403 -13.36 19.80 13.41
C VAL A 403 -13.57 21.30 13.35
N LYS A 404 -12.78 22.08 14.09
CA LYS A 404 -12.85 23.55 14.17
C LYS A 404 -11.67 24.26 13.51
N CYS A 405 -10.53 23.59 13.38
CA CYS A 405 -9.35 24.15 12.71
C CYS A 405 -9.54 24.23 11.18
N PRO A 406 -8.72 25.02 10.48
CA PRO A 406 -8.69 25.06 9.03
C PRO A 406 -8.48 23.67 8.40
N VAL A 407 -9.17 23.40 7.29
CA VAL A 407 -9.12 22.12 6.57
C VAL A 407 -8.80 22.34 5.10
N LEU A 408 -7.78 21.67 4.61
CA LEU A 408 -7.53 21.46 3.18
C LEU A 408 -7.82 20.01 2.84
N ALA A 409 -8.74 19.74 1.92
CA ALA A 409 -8.98 18.39 1.39
C ALA A 409 -8.64 18.37 -0.11
N LEU A 410 -7.65 17.55 -0.45
CA LEU A 410 -7.18 17.34 -1.82
C LEU A 410 -7.53 15.93 -2.27
N ASN A 411 -7.96 15.80 -3.54
CA ASN A 411 -8.11 14.47 -4.12
C ASN A 411 -7.85 14.49 -5.64
N GLY A 412 -7.31 13.39 -6.17
CA GLY A 412 -7.05 13.20 -7.59
C GLY A 412 -8.33 12.86 -8.38
N GLU A 413 -8.46 13.38 -9.60
CA GLU A 413 -9.60 13.03 -10.47
C GLU A 413 -9.60 11.57 -10.90
N ASN A 414 -8.41 10.97 -11.00
CA ASN A 414 -8.22 9.57 -11.37
C ASN A 414 -8.13 8.66 -10.14
N ASP A 415 -8.55 9.12 -8.96
CA ASP A 415 -8.56 8.28 -7.76
C ASP A 415 -9.70 7.25 -7.83
N LEU A 416 -9.33 5.98 -7.99
CA LEU A 416 -10.26 4.85 -8.01
C LEU A 416 -10.48 4.22 -6.62
N GLN A 417 -9.72 4.64 -5.62
CA GLN A 417 -9.82 4.08 -4.26
C GLN A 417 -10.72 4.94 -3.37
N VAL A 418 -10.58 6.26 -3.44
CA VAL A 418 -11.43 7.23 -2.73
C VAL A 418 -11.99 8.20 -3.77
N PRO A 419 -13.14 7.92 -4.38
CA PRO A 419 -13.67 8.71 -5.49
C PRO A 419 -13.84 10.18 -5.14
N VAL A 420 -13.24 11.05 -5.96
CA VAL A 420 -13.09 12.48 -5.67
C VAL A 420 -14.41 13.22 -5.47
N THR A 421 -15.40 12.92 -6.32
CA THR A 421 -16.65 13.72 -6.37
C THR A 421 -17.47 13.57 -5.09
N GLU A 422 -17.69 12.33 -4.69
CA GLU A 422 -18.52 11.98 -3.54
C GLU A 422 -17.82 12.41 -2.24
N ASN A 423 -16.52 12.10 -2.12
CA ASN A 423 -15.79 12.32 -0.89
C ASN A 423 -15.55 13.82 -0.61
N LEU A 424 -15.07 14.60 -1.59
CA LEU A 424 -14.87 16.03 -1.38
C LEU A 424 -16.19 16.76 -1.09
N ARG A 425 -17.28 16.37 -1.76
CA ARG A 425 -18.61 16.92 -1.50
C ARG A 425 -19.05 16.68 -0.06
N GLU A 426 -18.94 15.45 0.45
CA GLU A 426 -19.34 15.12 1.81
C GLU A 426 -18.46 15.76 2.88
N ILE A 427 -17.14 15.82 2.66
CA ILE A 427 -16.21 16.54 3.54
C ILE A 427 -16.61 18.01 3.65
N GLU A 428 -16.79 18.68 2.51
CA GLU A 428 -17.14 20.09 2.47
C GLU A 428 -18.51 20.37 3.12
N ALA A 429 -19.52 19.59 2.75
CA ALA A 429 -20.87 19.72 3.26
C ALA A 429 -20.93 19.53 4.78
N THR A 430 -20.27 18.48 5.29
CA THR A 430 -20.25 18.16 6.72
C THR A 430 -19.57 19.26 7.53
N LEU A 431 -18.36 19.68 7.11
CA LEU A 431 -17.60 20.73 7.79
C LEU A 431 -18.34 22.07 7.81
N LYS A 432 -18.89 22.51 6.66
CA LYS A 432 -19.63 23.77 6.56
C LYS A 432 -20.93 23.74 7.36
N THR A 433 -21.68 22.65 7.31
CA THR A 433 -22.91 22.48 8.11
C THR A 433 -22.62 22.54 9.60
N ALA A 434 -21.46 22.02 10.03
CA ALA A 434 -21.00 22.10 11.42
C ALA A 434 -20.41 23.48 11.81
N GLY A 435 -20.42 24.44 10.89
CA GLY A 435 -20.00 25.82 11.13
C GLY A 435 -18.49 26.07 10.97
N ASN A 436 -17.73 25.16 10.39
CA ASN A 436 -16.35 25.42 10.03
C ASN A 436 -16.30 26.37 8.83
N LYS A 437 -15.64 27.53 9.01
CA LYS A 437 -15.60 28.62 8.01
C LYS A 437 -14.34 28.57 7.14
N ASP A 438 -13.35 27.76 7.49
CA ASP A 438 -12.07 27.68 6.79
C ASP A 438 -11.87 26.28 6.21
N VAL A 439 -12.60 26.00 5.15
CA VAL A 439 -12.62 24.73 4.44
C VAL A 439 -12.27 24.99 2.97
N THR A 440 -11.21 24.34 2.52
CA THR A 440 -10.76 24.36 1.14
C THR A 440 -10.78 22.93 0.59
N THR A 441 -11.57 22.70 -0.46
CA THR A 441 -11.58 21.40 -1.18
C THR A 441 -11.05 21.61 -2.58
N VAL A 442 -10.14 20.75 -3.05
CA VAL A 442 -9.55 20.85 -4.37
C VAL A 442 -9.49 19.49 -5.06
N ARG A 443 -10.04 19.46 -6.26
CA ARG A 443 -9.91 18.37 -7.21
C ARG A 443 -8.67 18.61 -8.06
N LEU A 444 -7.77 17.64 -8.10
CA LEU A 444 -6.50 17.72 -8.85
C LEU A 444 -6.60 16.90 -10.14
N PRO A 445 -6.58 17.56 -11.31
CA PRO A 445 -6.73 16.87 -12.59
C PRO A 445 -5.65 15.81 -12.82
N LYS A 446 -6.06 14.67 -13.37
CA LYS A 446 -5.18 13.56 -13.78
C LYS A 446 -4.35 12.92 -12.66
N LEU A 447 -4.57 13.24 -11.40
CA LEU A 447 -3.86 12.58 -10.31
C LEU A 447 -4.61 11.33 -9.85
N ASN A 448 -3.84 10.26 -9.56
CA ASN A 448 -4.34 9.02 -8.97
C ASN A 448 -4.40 9.12 -7.43
N HIS A 449 -4.72 8.01 -6.77
CA HIS A 449 -4.78 7.92 -5.30
C HIS A 449 -3.48 8.30 -4.59
N LEU A 450 -2.32 8.04 -5.21
CA LEU A 450 -0.99 8.40 -4.68
C LEU A 450 -0.55 9.82 -5.07
N PHE A 451 -1.42 10.61 -5.68
CA PHE A 451 -1.10 11.94 -6.19
C PHE A 451 -0.02 11.95 -7.28
N GLN A 452 0.11 10.86 -8.03
CA GLN A 452 0.93 10.78 -9.24
C GLN A 452 0.10 11.17 -10.47
N THR A 453 0.73 11.79 -11.45
CA THR A 453 0.10 12.01 -12.76
C THR A 453 -0.11 10.67 -13.47
N SER A 454 -1.36 10.32 -13.74
CA SER A 454 -1.77 9.02 -14.28
C SER A 454 -2.73 9.16 -15.46
N GLU A 455 -2.86 8.10 -16.25
CA GLU A 455 -3.81 8.05 -17.36
C GLU A 455 -5.15 7.46 -16.94
N THR A 456 -5.15 6.34 -16.24
CA THR A 456 -6.36 5.60 -15.86
C THR A 456 -6.66 5.64 -14.38
N GLY A 457 -5.64 5.91 -13.54
CA GLY A 457 -5.71 5.83 -12.08
C GLY A 457 -5.70 4.40 -11.53
N SER A 458 -5.55 3.38 -12.41
CA SER A 458 -5.41 2.01 -11.97
C SER A 458 -4.20 1.82 -11.07
N PRO A 459 -4.31 1.04 -9.97
CA PRO A 459 -3.16 0.66 -9.15
C PRO A 459 -2.02 -0.01 -9.93
N ASP A 460 -2.30 -0.60 -11.10
CA ASP A 460 -1.30 -1.19 -12.00
C ASP A 460 -0.34 -0.16 -12.62
N GLU A 461 -0.67 1.12 -12.57
CA GLU A 461 0.19 2.20 -13.06
C GLU A 461 1.22 2.65 -12.02
N TYR A 462 0.91 2.54 -10.73
CA TYR A 462 1.67 3.16 -9.64
C TYR A 462 3.17 2.87 -9.69
N GLY A 463 3.55 1.61 -9.80
CA GLY A 463 4.97 1.22 -9.86
C GLY A 463 5.68 1.63 -11.16
N LYS A 464 4.93 1.90 -12.23
CA LYS A 464 5.48 2.26 -13.56
C LYS A 464 5.72 3.76 -13.70
N ILE A 465 4.95 4.57 -12.99
CA ILE A 465 5.09 6.03 -12.97
C ILE A 465 6.39 6.38 -12.22
N GLU A 466 7.23 7.26 -12.80
CA GLU A 466 8.47 7.70 -12.16
C GLU A 466 8.24 8.79 -11.11
N GLU A 467 7.22 9.61 -11.33
CA GLU A 467 6.80 10.66 -10.40
C GLU A 467 6.25 10.04 -9.11
N THR A 468 6.73 10.51 -7.95
CA THR A 468 6.24 10.05 -6.65
C THR A 468 5.08 10.90 -6.15
N LEU A 469 5.18 12.22 -6.29
CA LEU A 469 4.12 13.18 -5.98
C LEU A 469 4.11 14.30 -7.02
N ALA A 470 2.96 14.60 -7.59
CA ALA A 470 2.84 15.68 -8.56
C ALA A 470 3.28 17.02 -7.95
N PRO A 471 4.14 17.80 -8.65
CA PRO A 471 4.61 19.10 -8.16
C PRO A 471 3.47 20.09 -7.83
N THR A 472 2.34 19.97 -8.53
CA THR A 472 1.15 20.77 -8.27
C THR A 472 0.53 20.47 -6.90
N ALA A 473 0.49 19.19 -6.50
CA ALA A 473 0.00 18.78 -5.18
C ALA A 473 0.95 19.26 -4.07
N LEU A 474 2.27 19.06 -4.25
CA LEU A 474 3.29 19.54 -3.32
C LEU A 474 3.21 21.05 -3.11
N LYS A 475 3.12 21.81 -4.21
CA LYS A 475 3.02 23.28 -4.15
C LYS A 475 1.76 23.74 -3.43
N MET A 476 0.62 23.15 -3.74
CA MET A 476 -0.65 23.52 -3.12
C MET A 476 -0.65 23.27 -1.62
N MET A 477 -0.14 22.14 -1.17
CA MET A 477 0.01 21.84 0.26
C MET A 477 0.92 22.86 0.96
N GLY A 478 2.12 23.09 0.40
CA GLY A 478 3.09 24.01 1.00
C GLY A 478 2.54 25.44 1.09
N ASP A 479 2.02 25.99 0.00
CA ASP A 479 1.46 27.32 -0.04
C ASP A 479 0.31 27.50 0.95
N TRP A 480 -0.60 26.51 1.01
CA TRP A 480 -1.74 26.56 1.92
C TRP A 480 -1.30 26.51 3.38
N ILE A 481 -0.36 25.65 3.75
CA ILE A 481 0.17 25.53 5.12
C ILE A 481 0.87 26.84 5.50
N LEU A 482 1.74 27.38 4.65
CA LEU A 482 2.43 28.64 4.93
C LEU A 482 1.47 29.80 5.14
N LYS A 483 0.40 29.89 4.35
CA LYS A 483 -0.65 30.90 4.54
C LYS A 483 -1.28 30.80 5.93
N HIS A 484 -1.56 29.59 6.43
CA HIS A 484 -2.24 29.37 7.71
C HIS A 484 -1.30 29.43 8.93
N THR A 485 0.01 29.36 8.70
CA THR A 485 1.01 29.49 9.78
C THR A 485 1.63 30.88 9.88
N HIS A 486 1.75 31.62 8.77
CA HIS A 486 2.28 33.01 8.79
C HIS A 486 1.22 34.05 9.20
N SER A 487 -0.06 33.78 8.97
CA SER A 487 -1.15 34.73 9.30
C SER A 487 -1.42 34.85 10.80
N GLN A 488 -0.71 34.09 11.65
CA GLN A 488 -0.85 34.12 13.11
C GLN A 488 0.31 34.87 13.81
N GLN A 489 1.20 35.50 13.06
CA GLN A 489 2.19 36.47 13.54
C GLN A 489 1.62 37.87 13.47
#